data_e0f0a2542427e4fed2bb06a3c75da16e
#
_entry.id   e0f0a2542427e4fed2bb06a3c75da16e
#
_cell.length_a   1.000
_cell.length_b   1.000
_cell.length_c   1.000
_cell.angle_alpha   90.00
_cell.angle_beta   90.00
_cell.angle_gamma   90.00
#
_symmetry.space_group_name_H-M   'P 1'
#
loop_
_entity.id
_entity.type
_entity.pdbx_description
1 polymer ?
#
loop_
_entity_poly.entity_id
_entity_poly.type
_entity_poly.pdbx_seq_one_letter_code
_entity_poly.pdbx_strand_id
1 'polypeptide(L)'
;MYCKIFVNYQGDKTTLLDTLAKELQAKSIDVNTLLFPWGDLYISCNDEYDPKKVQRTDGFLYYLYLLDMEITTTDYVAITYTILDYLRQQGVEAVAACDYEEKLRKQ
;
A
#
# COMPACT_ATOMS: atom_id res chain seq x y z
N MET A 1 4.20 11.00 9.06
CA MET A 1 5.14 10.28 8.14
C MET A 1 4.39 9.77 6.93
N TYR A 2 4.84 10.19 5.78
CA TYR A 2 4.27 9.76 4.51
C TYR A 2 4.94 8.48 4.01
N CYS A 3 4.16 7.56 3.44
CA CYS A 3 4.70 6.36 2.79
C CYS A 3 3.86 6.03 1.56
N LYS A 4 4.54 5.74 0.45
CA LYS A 4 3.90 5.23 -0.76
C LYS A 4 4.17 3.74 -0.87
N ILE A 5 3.12 2.96 -1.11
CA ILE A 5 3.25 1.52 -1.35
C ILE A 5 2.79 1.25 -2.79
N PHE A 6 3.67 0.62 -3.57
CA PHE A 6 3.35 0.12 -4.91
C PHE A 6 2.76 -1.28 -4.77
N VAL A 7 1.62 -1.54 -5.39
CA VAL A 7 0.87 -2.79 -5.21
C VAL A 7 0.58 -3.44 -6.54
N ASN A 8 1.02 -4.69 -6.70
CA ASN A 8 0.77 -5.49 -7.89
C ASN A 8 -0.46 -6.38 -7.68
N TYR A 9 -1.63 -5.75 -7.70
CA TYR A 9 -2.91 -6.43 -7.52
C TYR A 9 -3.64 -6.50 -8.86
N GLN A 10 -4.12 -7.68 -9.23
CA GLN A 10 -4.73 -7.89 -10.54
C GLN A 10 -6.26 -7.70 -10.56
N GLY A 11 -6.87 -7.46 -9.39
CA GLY A 11 -8.29 -7.18 -9.30
C GLY A 11 -8.58 -5.68 -9.45
N ASP A 12 -9.83 -5.31 -9.21
CA ASP A 12 -10.19 -3.89 -9.28
C ASP A 12 -9.88 -3.15 -7.98
N LYS A 13 -9.80 -1.83 -8.11
CA LYS A 13 -9.43 -0.92 -7.02
C LYS A 13 -10.41 -0.99 -5.85
N THR A 14 -11.70 -1.06 -6.16
CA THR A 14 -12.75 -1.10 -5.14
C THR A 14 -12.65 -2.34 -4.27
N THR A 15 -12.43 -3.50 -4.89
CA THR A 15 -12.25 -4.76 -4.17
C THR A 15 -11.04 -4.71 -3.24
N LEU A 16 -9.92 -4.18 -3.73
CA LEU A 16 -8.72 -4.04 -2.91
C LEU A 16 -8.99 -3.13 -1.70
N LEU A 17 -9.63 -1.98 -1.93
CA LEU A 17 -9.92 -1.04 -0.86
C LEU A 17 -10.87 -1.63 0.18
N ASP A 18 -11.94 -2.29 -0.28
CA ASP A 18 -12.92 -2.91 0.62
C ASP A 18 -12.29 -4.01 1.48
N THR A 19 -11.41 -4.80 0.88
CA THR A 19 -10.70 -5.86 1.60
C THR A 19 -9.79 -5.27 2.68
N LEU A 20 -9.04 -4.23 2.33
CA LEU A 20 -8.18 -3.54 3.30
C LEU A 20 -9.00 -2.94 4.44
N ALA A 21 -10.14 -2.32 4.12
CA ALA A 21 -11.01 -1.73 5.14
C ALA A 21 -11.50 -2.78 6.13
N LYS A 22 -11.97 -3.91 5.62
CA LYS A 22 -12.52 -4.98 6.45
C LYS A 22 -11.45 -5.66 7.30
N GLU A 23 -10.34 -6.04 6.67
CA GLU A 23 -9.32 -6.85 7.33
C GLU A 23 -8.46 -6.04 8.29
N LEU A 24 -8.26 -4.75 8.01
CA LEU A 24 -7.46 -3.87 8.85
C LEU A 24 -8.31 -2.95 9.72
N GLN A 25 -9.63 -3.16 9.71
CA GLN A 25 -10.59 -2.44 10.56
C GLN A 25 -10.53 -0.92 10.36
N ALA A 26 -10.53 -0.50 9.11
CA ALA A 26 -10.55 0.91 8.74
C ALA A 26 -11.96 1.35 8.35
N LYS A 27 -12.19 2.66 8.43
CA LYS A 27 -13.43 3.27 7.98
C LYS A 27 -13.25 3.80 6.56
N SER A 28 -14.12 3.37 5.64
CA SER A 28 -14.15 3.89 4.28
C SER A 28 -14.89 5.23 4.30
N ILE A 29 -14.20 6.33 3.94
CA ILE A 29 -14.83 7.65 3.93
C ILE A 29 -15.23 8.10 2.52
N ASP A 30 -14.64 7.49 1.50
CA ASP A 30 -15.07 7.64 0.11
C ASP A 30 -14.51 6.46 -0.70
N VAL A 31 -14.69 6.48 -2.04
CA VAL A 31 -14.32 5.37 -2.92
C VAL A 31 -12.80 5.16 -3.02
N ASN A 32 -12.00 6.07 -2.48
CA ASN A 32 -10.55 6.03 -2.59
C ASN A 32 -9.82 6.09 -1.25
N THR A 33 -10.51 6.38 -0.15
CA THR A 33 -9.85 6.74 1.10
C THR A 33 -10.33 5.91 2.28
N LEU A 34 -9.37 5.40 3.05
CA LEU A 34 -9.63 4.73 4.33
C LEU A 34 -9.09 5.58 5.46
N LEU A 35 -9.87 5.65 6.56
CA LEU A 35 -9.46 6.34 7.77
C LEU A 35 -9.15 5.31 8.85
N PHE A 36 -7.98 5.45 9.46
CA PHE A 36 -7.49 4.63 10.57
C PHE A 36 -7.24 5.52 11.79
N PRO A 37 -7.15 4.95 12.99
CA PRO A 37 -6.76 5.74 14.18
C PRO A 37 -5.41 6.44 14.03
N TRP A 38 -4.51 5.90 13.20
CA TRP A 38 -3.16 6.42 13.01
C TRP A 38 -3.04 7.40 11.83
N GLY A 39 -4.08 7.58 11.03
CA GLY A 39 -4.01 8.44 9.84
C GLY A 39 -4.91 7.96 8.73
N ASP A 40 -4.48 8.20 7.49
CA ASP A 40 -5.29 7.82 6.34
C ASP A 40 -4.48 7.10 5.25
N LEU A 41 -5.23 6.44 4.37
CA LEU A 41 -4.67 5.71 3.23
C LEU A 41 -5.53 6.04 2.01
N TYR A 42 -4.89 6.52 0.95
CA TYR A 42 -5.54 6.86 -0.33
C TYR A 42 -5.05 5.90 -1.40
N ILE A 43 -5.98 5.29 -2.14
CA ILE A 43 -5.64 4.38 -3.24
C ILE A 43 -5.87 5.07 -4.59
N SER A 44 -4.92 4.89 -5.51
CA SER A 44 -5.03 5.42 -6.88
C SER A 44 -4.42 4.44 -7.87
N CYS A 45 -4.75 4.62 -9.14
CA CYS A 45 -4.07 3.91 -10.21
C CYS A 45 -2.73 4.58 -10.48
N ASN A 46 -1.71 3.76 -10.73
CA ASN A 46 -0.39 4.25 -11.05
C ASN A 46 -0.33 4.68 -12.52
N ASP A 47 -0.05 5.96 -12.78
CA ASP A 47 0.06 6.48 -14.14
C ASP A 47 1.20 5.83 -14.92
N GLU A 48 2.20 5.31 -14.22
CA GLU A 48 3.35 4.64 -14.83
C GLU A 48 3.12 3.14 -15.01
N TYR A 49 1.92 2.63 -14.73
CA TYR A 49 1.64 1.19 -14.87
C TYR A 49 2.04 0.68 -16.25
N ASP A 50 2.85 -0.38 -16.26
CA ASP A 50 3.26 -1.04 -17.51
C ASP A 50 3.53 -2.52 -17.22
N PRO A 51 2.62 -3.42 -17.62
CA PRO A 51 2.76 -4.85 -17.34
C PRO A 51 4.01 -5.47 -17.98
N LYS A 52 4.57 -4.83 -19.01
CA LYS A 52 5.78 -5.31 -19.67
C LYS A 52 7.04 -5.03 -18.85
N LYS A 53 6.98 -4.08 -17.94
CA LYS A 53 8.13 -3.64 -17.15
C LYS A 53 8.17 -4.21 -15.74
N VAL A 54 7.11 -4.85 -15.26
CA VAL A 54 7.03 -5.34 -13.88
C VAL A 54 8.06 -6.43 -13.56
N GLN A 55 8.60 -7.09 -14.58
CA GLN A 55 9.62 -8.13 -14.40
C GLN A 55 11.05 -7.59 -14.29
N ARG A 56 11.23 -6.28 -14.49
CA ARG A 56 12.55 -5.64 -14.39
C ARG A 56 12.98 -5.52 -12.93
N THR A 57 14.26 -5.21 -12.69
CA THR A 57 14.80 -5.01 -11.36
C THR A 57 14.04 -3.92 -10.58
N ASP A 58 13.64 -2.87 -11.29
CA ASP A 58 12.84 -1.77 -10.74
C ASP A 58 11.35 -1.91 -11.06
N GLY A 59 10.88 -3.13 -11.30
CA GLY A 59 9.53 -3.42 -11.81
C GLY A 59 8.41 -2.94 -10.90
N PHE A 60 8.67 -2.82 -9.59
CA PHE A 60 7.64 -2.34 -8.66
C PHE A 60 7.15 -0.92 -9.02
N LEU A 61 7.98 -0.09 -9.64
CA LEU A 61 7.60 1.25 -10.07
C LEU A 61 6.48 1.24 -11.11
N TYR A 62 6.25 0.09 -11.72
CA TYR A 62 5.26 -0.08 -12.80
C TYR A 62 4.06 -0.91 -12.38
N TYR A 63 3.88 -1.19 -11.08
CA TYR A 63 2.70 -1.89 -10.56
C TYR A 63 1.45 -1.03 -10.76
N LEU A 64 0.29 -1.68 -10.80
CA LEU A 64 -0.97 -1.02 -11.18
C LEU A 64 -1.46 0.02 -10.17
N TYR A 65 -1.35 -0.27 -8.87
CA TYR A 65 -1.95 0.57 -7.84
C TYR A 65 -0.91 1.20 -6.91
N LEU A 66 -1.28 2.36 -6.38
CA LEU A 66 -0.51 3.08 -5.37
C LEU A 66 -1.37 3.26 -4.12
N LEU A 67 -0.76 3.01 -2.96
CA LEU A 67 -1.35 3.38 -1.67
C LEU A 67 -0.51 4.52 -1.11
N ASP A 68 -1.13 5.67 -0.89
CA ASP A 68 -0.48 6.81 -0.25
C ASP A 68 -0.98 6.91 1.19
N MET A 69 -0.07 6.79 2.14
CA MET A 69 -0.41 6.80 3.56
C MET A 69 0.20 8.00 4.25
N GLU A 70 -0.60 8.69 5.05
CA GLU A 70 -0.09 9.69 5.98
C GLU A 70 -0.31 9.17 7.39
N ILE A 71 0.78 8.90 8.11
CA ILE A 71 0.74 8.30 9.44
C ILE A 71 1.10 9.38 10.46
N THR A 72 0.20 9.63 11.40
CA THR A 72 0.33 10.73 12.37
C THR A 72 0.90 10.28 13.72
N THR A 73 1.02 8.96 13.91
CA THR A 73 1.53 8.40 15.18
C THR A 73 3.01 8.01 15.04
N THR A 74 3.67 7.72 16.16
CA THR A 74 5.10 7.43 16.17
C THR A 74 5.45 5.99 15.75
N ASP A 75 4.48 5.10 15.74
CA ASP A 75 4.67 3.69 15.40
C ASP A 75 4.52 3.41 13.88
N TYR A 76 4.94 4.37 13.07
CA TYR A 76 4.75 4.31 11.61
C TYR A 76 5.44 3.12 10.95
N VAL A 77 6.59 2.68 11.46
CA VAL A 77 7.28 1.50 10.90
C VAL A 77 6.43 0.24 11.09
N ALA A 78 5.91 0.02 12.30
CA ALA A 78 5.07 -1.13 12.60
C ALA A 78 3.77 -1.12 11.79
N ILE A 79 3.14 0.04 11.66
CA ILE A 79 1.91 0.21 10.89
C ILE A 79 2.16 -0.14 9.41
N THR A 80 3.20 0.42 8.82
CA THR A 80 3.53 0.16 7.42
C THR A 80 3.85 -1.32 7.21
N TYR A 81 4.61 -1.92 8.12
CA TYR A 81 4.93 -3.34 8.04
C TYR A 81 3.67 -4.20 8.09
N THR A 82 2.71 -3.86 8.96
CA THR A 82 1.44 -4.59 9.08
C THR A 82 0.70 -4.62 7.74
N ILE A 83 0.64 -3.48 7.07
CA ILE A 83 -0.05 -3.37 5.77
C ILE A 83 0.68 -4.17 4.70
N LEU A 84 2.01 -4.04 4.63
CA LEU A 84 2.82 -4.80 3.68
C LEU A 84 2.69 -6.31 3.91
N ASP A 85 2.78 -6.73 5.17
CA ASP A 85 2.71 -8.14 5.52
C ASP A 85 1.34 -8.72 5.16
N TYR A 86 0.27 -7.99 5.46
CA TYR A 86 -1.08 -8.41 5.09
C TYR A 86 -1.19 -8.66 3.57
N LEU A 87 -0.74 -7.69 2.76
CA LEU A 87 -0.79 -7.81 1.30
C LEU A 87 0.01 -9.02 0.81
N ARG A 88 1.22 -9.20 1.34
CA ARG A 88 2.09 -10.31 0.95
C ARG A 88 1.51 -11.66 1.34
N GLN A 89 0.85 -11.76 2.48
CA GLN A 89 0.18 -12.98 2.90
C GLN A 89 -0.98 -13.35 1.97
N GLN A 90 -1.56 -12.36 1.31
CA GLN A 90 -2.62 -12.58 0.32
C GLN A 90 -2.05 -12.90 -1.08
N GLY A 91 -0.74 -13.06 -1.20
CA GLY A 91 -0.09 -13.34 -2.48
C GLY A 91 0.06 -12.10 -3.35
N VAL A 92 -0.07 -10.92 -2.78
CA VAL A 92 0.02 -9.65 -3.50
C VAL A 92 1.42 -9.05 -3.28
N GLU A 93 2.14 -8.80 -4.37
CA GLU A 93 3.44 -8.13 -4.29
C GLU A 93 3.25 -6.67 -3.92
N ALA A 94 3.98 -6.22 -2.92
CA ALA A 94 3.88 -4.84 -2.44
C ALA A 94 5.26 -4.35 -2.01
N VAL A 95 5.59 -3.11 -2.39
CA VAL A 95 6.88 -2.49 -2.08
C VAL A 95 6.64 -1.08 -1.57
N ALA A 96 7.22 -0.76 -0.41
CA ALA A 96 7.15 0.58 0.16
C ALA A 96 8.31 1.43 -0.34
N ALA A 97 8.01 2.69 -0.67
CA ALA A 97 9.01 3.70 -1.02
C ALA A 97 8.79 4.90 -0.09
N CYS A 98 9.66 5.05 0.90
CA CYS A 98 9.54 6.09 1.92
C CYS A 98 10.87 6.27 2.65
N ASP A 99 10.96 7.32 3.48
CA ASP A 99 12.20 7.66 4.17
C ASP A 99 12.70 6.57 5.13
N TYR A 100 11.78 5.72 5.61
CA TYR A 100 12.11 4.67 6.57
C TYR A 100 12.08 3.26 5.95
N GLU A 101 12.16 3.15 4.63
CA GLU A 101 12.05 1.83 3.97
C GLU A 101 13.14 0.84 4.40
N GLU A 102 14.31 1.32 4.79
CA GLU A 102 15.38 0.46 5.29
C GLU A 102 14.95 -0.29 6.56
N LYS A 103 14.18 0.35 7.42
CA LYS A 103 13.70 -0.27 8.66
C LYS A 103 12.69 -1.38 8.37
N LEU A 104 11.96 -1.28 7.25
CA LEU A 104 10.99 -2.29 6.86
C LEU A 104 11.65 -3.58 6.37
N ARG A 105 12.84 -3.49 5.80
CA ARG A 105 13.57 -4.65 5.29
C ARG A 105 14.12 -5.53 6.40
N LYS A 106 14.27 -4.99 7.60
CA LYS A 106 14.84 -5.70 8.74
C LYS A 106 13.81 -6.48 9.55
N GLN A 107 12.57 -6.43 9.12
CA GLN A 107 11.47 -7.07 9.85
C GLN A 107 11.04 -8.40 9.24
#